data_8164158b5001ab2f855afcbe9598878f
#
_entry.id   8164158b5001ab2f855afcbe9598878f
#
_cell.length_a   1.000
_cell.length_b   1.000
_cell.length_c   1.000
_cell.angle_alpha   90.00
_cell.angle_beta   90.00
_cell.angle_gamma   90.00
#
_symmetry.space_group_name_H-M   'P 1'
#
loop_
_entity.id
_entity.type
_entity.pdbx_description
1 polymer ?
#
loop_
_entity_poly.entity_id
_entity_poly.type
_entity_poly.pdbx_seq_one_letter_code
_entity_poly.pdbx_strand_id
1 'polypeptide(L)' 'MKHFYNVELNHEDAEKLKAYLRENGIYFEPSFCYNLIHFEVKADEQEFEKVNKFLAKL' A
#
# COMPACT_ATOMS: atom_id res chain seq x y z
N MET A 1 3.67 14.15 -10.28
CA MET A 1 3.74 14.60 -8.87
C MET A 1 3.27 13.49 -7.96
N LYS A 2 4.00 13.23 -6.88
CA LYS A 2 3.64 12.16 -5.95
C LYS A 2 2.77 12.67 -4.81
N HIS A 3 1.82 11.84 -4.42
CA HIS A 3 0.88 12.14 -3.35
C HIS A 3 0.95 11.05 -2.29
N PHE A 4 0.42 11.33 -1.11
CA PHE A 4 0.31 10.33 -0.06
C PHE A 4 -1.10 9.75 -0.08
N TYR A 5 -1.17 8.43 -0.22
CA TYR A 5 -2.44 7.70 -0.21
C TYR A 5 -2.49 6.84 1.03
N ASN A 6 -3.67 6.72 1.62
CA ASN A 6 -3.87 5.95 2.84
C ASN A 6 -4.60 4.65 2.53
N VAL A 7 -4.02 3.53 3.00
CA VAL A 7 -4.59 2.21 2.81
C VAL A 7 -4.57 1.48 4.14
N GLU A 8 -5.67 0.82 4.49
CA GLU A 8 -5.74 0.02 5.71
C GLU A 8 -6.07 -1.43 5.34
N LEU A 9 -5.28 -2.37 5.86
CA LEU A 9 -5.43 -3.79 5.57
C LEU A 9 -5.21 -4.61 6.82
N ASN A 10 -5.76 -5.83 6.84
CA ASN A 10 -5.45 -6.79 7.88
C ASN A 10 -4.00 -7.25 7.71
N HIS A 11 -3.48 -7.98 8.71
CA HIS A 11 -2.06 -8.38 8.70
C HIS A 11 -1.68 -9.23 7.51
N GLU A 12 -2.54 -10.16 7.12
CA GLU A 12 -2.25 -11.05 6.00
C GLU A 12 -2.13 -10.30 4.68
N ASP A 13 -3.12 -9.46 4.40
CA ASP A 13 -3.12 -8.67 3.16
C ASP A 13 -2.02 -7.61 3.19
N ALA A 14 -1.71 -7.08 4.37
CA ALA A 14 -0.64 -6.10 4.52
C ALA A 14 0.72 -6.66 4.13
N GLU A 15 1.00 -7.92 4.46
CA GLU A 15 2.25 -8.55 4.06
C GLU A 15 2.36 -8.64 2.54
N LYS A 16 1.25 -8.96 1.89
CA LYS A 16 1.21 -9.04 0.44
C LYS A 16 1.45 -7.67 -0.21
N LEU A 17 0.83 -6.64 0.35
CA LEU A 17 1.01 -5.28 -0.17
C LEU A 17 2.45 -4.79 0.03
N LYS A 18 3.06 -5.08 1.18
CA LYS A 18 4.45 -4.71 1.42
C LYS A 18 5.37 -5.27 0.34
N ALA A 19 5.21 -6.54 0.02
CA ALA A 19 6.03 -7.20 -0.99
C ALA A 19 5.83 -6.53 -2.35
N TYR A 20 4.58 -6.25 -2.71
CA TYR A 20 4.26 -5.62 -3.97
C TYR A 20 4.89 -4.23 -4.10
N LEU A 21 4.77 -3.43 -3.04
CA LEU A 21 5.32 -2.06 -3.05
C LEU A 21 6.84 -2.08 -3.16
N ARG A 22 7.51 -3.00 -2.46
CA ARG A 22 8.96 -3.14 -2.53
C ARG A 22 9.41 -3.56 -3.92
N GLU A 23 8.72 -4.50 -4.52
CA GLU A 23 9.06 -4.98 -5.87
C GLU A 23 8.92 -3.89 -6.92
N ASN A 24 7.99 -2.96 -6.71
CA ASN A 24 7.74 -1.89 -7.66
C ASN A 24 8.44 -0.58 -7.29
N GLY A 25 9.25 -0.59 -6.23
CA GLY A 25 10.00 0.59 -5.83
C GLY A 25 9.14 1.74 -5.36
N ILE A 26 7.97 1.44 -4.81
CA ILE A 26 7.04 2.46 -4.32
C ILE A 26 7.27 2.66 -2.83
N TYR A 27 7.49 3.91 -2.44
CA TYR A 27 7.75 4.26 -1.05
C TYR A 27 6.48 4.13 -0.21
N PHE A 28 6.61 3.58 0.99
CA PHE A 28 5.49 3.45 1.91
C PHE A 28 5.97 3.47 3.36
N GLU A 29 5.07 3.89 4.25
CA GLU A 29 5.32 3.83 5.69
C GLU A 29 4.17 3.09 6.35
N PRO A 30 4.44 1.95 7.00
CA PRO A 30 3.40 1.21 7.72
C PRO A 30 3.28 1.70 9.15
N SER A 31 2.07 1.63 9.70
CA SER A 31 1.86 1.86 11.12
C SER A 31 0.75 0.95 11.62
N PHE A 32 0.90 0.47 12.85
CA PHE A 32 -0.07 -0.43 13.46
C PHE A 32 -1.24 0.37 14.03
N CYS A 33 -2.44 -0.12 13.77
CA CYS A 33 -3.65 0.46 14.33
C CYS A 33 -4.57 -0.69 14.71
N TYR A 34 -4.45 -1.17 15.94
CA TYR A 34 -5.22 -2.32 16.45
C TYR A 34 -4.95 -3.57 15.60
N ASN A 35 -6.01 -4.10 14.96
CA ASN A 35 -5.91 -5.30 14.14
C ASN A 35 -5.58 -5.01 12.68
N LEU A 36 -5.35 -3.74 12.35
CA LEU A 36 -5.10 -3.32 10.99
C LEU A 36 -3.70 -2.72 10.87
N ILE A 37 -3.19 -2.72 9.67
CA ILE A 37 -1.97 -2.01 9.35
C ILE A 37 -2.34 -0.88 8.40
N HIS A 38 -2.00 0.34 8.79
CA HIS A 38 -2.22 1.52 7.98
C HIS A 38 -0.97 1.79 7.16
N PHE A 39 -1.14 1.97 5.87
CA PHE A 39 -0.06 2.34 4.98
C PHE A 39 -0.23 3.76 4.49
N GLU A 40 0.85 4.51 4.54
CA GLU A 40 0.93 5.79 3.86
C GLU A 40 1.81 5.57 2.64
N VAL A 41 1.20 5.51 1.46
CA VAL A 41 1.88 5.18 0.21
C VAL A 41 2.18 6.46 -0.57
N LYS A 42 3.44 6.68 -0.88
CA LYS A 42 3.85 7.84 -1.67
C LYS A 42 4.00 7.44 -3.12
N ALA A 43 3.06 7.89 -3.95
CA ALA A 43 2.99 7.45 -5.34
C ALA A 43 2.33 8.52 -6.21
N ASP A 44 2.60 8.47 -7.52
CA ASP A 44 1.84 9.28 -8.46
C ASP A 44 0.53 8.54 -8.81
N GLU A 45 -0.32 9.18 -9.62
CA GLU A 45 -1.61 8.60 -9.96
C GLU A 45 -1.49 7.26 -10.67
N GLN A 46 -0.52 7.13 -11.57
CA GLN A 46 -0.32 5.89 -12.33
C GLN A 46 0.16 4.76 -11.42
N GLU A 47 1.08 5.07 -10.53
CA GLU A 47 1.58 4.09 -9.57
C GLU A 47 0.47 3.63 -8.63
N PHE A 48 -0.33 4.57 -8.14
CA PHE A 48 -1.40 4.22 -7.23
C PHE A 48 -2.53 3.46 -7.93
N GLU A 49 -2.75 3.71 -9.21
CA GLU A 49 -3.71 2.92 -9.97
C GLU A 49 -3.30 1.45 -10.00
N LYS A 50 -2.00 1.18 -10.15
CA LYS A 50 -1.49 -0.19 -10.07
C LYS A 50 -1.70 -0.80 -8.69
N VAL A 51 -1.48 0.00 -7.65
CA VAL A 51 -1.72 -0.45 -6.28
C VAL A 51 -3.19 -0.80 -6.09
N ASN A 52 -4.10 0.02 -6.59
CA ASN A 52 -5.53 -0.26 -6.50
C ASN A 52 -5.91 -1.55 -7.20
N LYS A 53 -5.34 -1.82 -8.37
CA LYS A 53 -5.59 -3.07 -9.08
C LYS A 53 -5.09 -4.27 -8.29
N PHE A 54 -3.95 -4.12 -7.65
CA PHE A 54 -3.42 -5.17 -6.78
C PHE A 54 -4.35 -5.42 -5.60
N LEU A 55 -4.80 -4.35 -4.95
CA LEU A 55 -5.70 -4.46 -3.80
C LEU A 55 -7.02 -5.16 -4.15
N ALA A 56 -7.51 -4.92 -5.34
CA ALA A 56 -8.75 -5.55 -5.79
C ALA A 56 -8.64 -7.07 -5.94
N LYS A 57 -7.42 -7.59 -6.01
CA LYS A 57 -7.17 -9.03 -6.16
C LYS A 57 -6.92 -9.75 -4.84
N LEU A 58 -6.87 -9.02 -3.75
CA LEU A 58 -6.59 -9.59 -2.43
C LEU A 58 -7.77 -10.37 -1.84
#